data_fe344504b1fd1dc862509384399fec2d
#
_entry.id   fe344504b1fd1dc862509384399fec2d
#
_cell.length_a   1.000
_cell.length_b   1.000
_cell.length_c   1.000
_cell.angle_alpha   90.00
_cell.angle_beta   90.00
_cell.angle_gamma   90.00
#
_symmetry.space_group_name_H-M   'P 1'
#
loop_
_entity.id
_entity.type
_entity.pdbx_description
1 polymer ?
#
loop_
_entity_poly.entity_id
_entity_poly.type
_entity_poly.pdbx_seq_one_letter_code
_entity_poly.pdbx_strand_id
1 'polypeptide(L)'
;MKKLALLFCVLFTVSSIAQTYTHSINSIELGQDRTIKIYLPKSYDQDSIRQYPLTIVFDADYLFDLYVGNSVLFAQKQKAPEQIIVGISQPGDMRYEDCSYDKGSSRPTKRAAEFFDFVKYELLDYMEVNYRISPFKTIVGNTITANFTNYFFLDKDHLFSAYINVNPYYAPEMPAAVSGIAQTIKNNSFYYYMNTGDYLSQRRRDGIARMDAALSPIELEKFNFKFDDLSGATSVSSIGQAIPSAIAFIFEIYSSISKKEFNTKVKDLSPPDAIAYLENKYVEIEYQFGSNLKIRERDIYAIESIVIDKENGEYLRDLGEMIYKLYPESPLGDYYVGLGFEMNGKFKRALEAYKEGYMKITGDPAKADNFYKNVERVASKVKG
;
A
#
# COMPACT_ATOMS: atom_id res chain seq x y z
N MET A 1 -33.82 -32.66 50.07
CA MET A 1 -32.39 -32.60 49.66
C MET A 1 -32.31 -31.75 48.41
N LYS A 2 -31.91 -30.50 48.56
CA LYS A 2 -31.82 -29.53 47.44
C LYS A 2 -30.43 -29.68 46.81
N LYS A 3 -30.36 -30.10 45.53
CA LYS A 3 -29.12 -30.13 44.77
C LYS A 3 -28.79 -28.71 44.28
N LEU A 4 -27.73 -28.19 44.85
CA LEU A 4 -27.13 -26.88 44.45
C LEU A 4 -26.33 -27.13 43.15
N ALA A 5 -26.83 -26.67 42.01
CA ALA A 5 -26.11 -26.68 40.76
C ALA A 5 -25.14 -25.50 40.77
N LEU A 6 -23.85 -25.73 40.90
CA LEU A 6 -22.79 -24.73 40.80
C LEU A 6 -22.55 -24.43 39.30
N LEU A 7 -23.07 -23.31 38.83
CA LEU A 7 -22.84 -22.82 37.47
C LEU A 7 -21.44 -22.24 37.40
N PHE A 8 -20.49 -22.99 36.85
CA PHE A 8 -19.11 -22.54 36.61
C PHE A 8 -19.13 -21.60 35.35
N CYS A 9 -19.32 -20.30 35.55
CA CYS A 9 -19.09 -19.33 34.53
C CYS A 9 -17.58 -19.22 34.28
N VAL A 10 -17.09 -19.91 33.25
CA VAL A 10 -15.76 -19.68 32.71
C VAL A 10 -15.81 -18.33 32.01
N LEU A 11 -15.37 -17.29 32.69
CA LEU A 11 -15.05 -16.00 32.09
C LEU A 11 -13.88 -16.19 31.14
N PHE A 12 -14.17 -16.41 29.85
CA PHE A 12 -13.20 -16.19 28.79
C PHE A 12 -12.88 -14.69 28.77
N THR A 13 -11.85 -14.29 29.50
CA THR A 13 -11.23 -12.98 29.27
C THR A 13 -10.60 -13.02 27.89
N VAL A 14 -11.34 -12.55 26.88
CA VAL A 14 -10.76 -12.18 25.61
C VAL A 14 -9.81 -11.03 25.92
N SER A 15 -8.53 -11.34 26.05
CA SER A 15 -7.49 -10.31 26.11
C SER A 15 -7.56 -9.55 24.78
N SER A 16 -8.26 -8.42 24.79
CA SER A 16 -8.19 -7.46 23.70
C SER A 16 -6.77 -6.91 23.71
N ILE A 17 -5.91 -7.51 22.90
CA ILE A 17 -4.57 -6.94 22.67
C ILE A 17 -4.82 -5.61 21.98
N ALA A 18 -4.55 -4.53 22.68
CA ALA A 18 -4.62 -3.19 22.11
C ALA A 18 -3.62 -3.14 20.95
N GLN A 19 -4.13 -2.94 19.74
CA GLN A 19 -3.30 -2.82 18.53
C GLN A 19 -2.46 -1.53 18.53
N THR A 20 -2.75 -0.62 19.43
CA THR A 20 -2.04 0.63 19.63
C THR A 20 -1.52 0.70 21.06
N TYR A 21 -0.25 1.02 21.23
CA TYR A 21 0.37 1.25 22.52
C TYR A 21 1.32 2.43 22.46
N THR A 22 1.67 2.95 23.62
CA THR A 22 2.59 4.08 23.78
C THR A 22 3.94 3.57 24.25
N HIS A 23 5.00 4.12 23.68
CA HIS A 23 6.37 3.84 24.06
C HIS A 23 7.13 5.16 24.26
N SER A 24 8.14 5.18 25.13
CA SER A 24 9.01 6.33 25.33
C SER A 24 10.43 5.98 24.93
N ILE A 25 10.99 6.74 24.01
CA ILE A 25 12.41 6.63 23.62
C ILE A 25 13.19 7.69 24.38
N ASN A 26 14.19 7.27 25.14
CA ASN A 26 15.16 8.18 25.74
C ASN A 26 16.12 8.64 24.66
N SER A 27 15.91 9.84 24.14
CA SER A 27 16.65 10.36 23.00
C SER A 27 17.93 11.08 23.44
N ILE A 28 19.04 10.66 22.90
CA ILE A 28 20.35 11.33 23.05
C ILE A 28 20.35 12.61 22.21
N GLU A 29 19.85 12.56 20.99
CA GLU A 29 19.80 13.70 20.05
C GLU A 29 18.96 14.84 20.63
N LEU A 30 17.83 14.52 21.25
CA LEU A 30 16.95 15.52 21.84
C LEU A 30 17.30 15.90 23.27
N GLY A 31 18.14 15.11 23.97
CA GLY A 31 18.44 15.26 25.39
C GLY A 31 17.22 15.09 26.31
N GLN A 32 16.18 14.42 25.86
CA GLN A 32 14.93 14.20 26.60
C GLN A 32 14.18 12.99 26.07
N ASP A 33 13.25 12.48 26.86
CA ASP A 33 12.36 11.41 26.44
C ASP A 33 11.38 11.90 25.36
N ARG A 34 11.15 11.04 24.34
CA ARG A 34 10.15 11.29 23.31
C ARG A 34 9.10 10.17 23.31
N THR A 35 7.87 10.56 23.53
CA THR A 35 6.73 9.64 23.49
C THR A 35 6.28 9.37 22.04
N ILE A 36 6.12 8.10 21.72
CA ILE A 36 5.58 7.64 20.44
C ILE A 36 4.37 6.74 20.67
N LYS A 37 3.43 6.75 19.73
CA LYS A 37 2.33 5.79 19.62
C LYS A 37 2.68 4.78 18.53
N ILE A 38 2.48 3.49 18.77
CA ILE A 38 2.75 2.45 17.77
C ILE A 38 1.48 1.64 17.54
N TYR A 39 1.05 1.57 16.29
CA TYR A 39 -0.01 0.66 15.84
C TYR A 39 0.61 -0.52 15.10
N LEU A 40 0.22 -1.73 15.49
CA LEU A 40 0.55 -2.98 14.79
C LEU A 40 -0.71 -3.56 14.12
N PRO A 41 -0.63 -4.01 12.86
CA PRO A 41 -1.76 -4.62 12.19
C PRO A 41 -2.15 -5.97 12.79
N LYS A 42 -3.41 -6.40 12.58
CA LYS A 42 -3.94 -7.65 13.15
C LYS A 42 -3.16 -8.90 12.75
N SER A 43 -2.60 -8.91 11.55
CA SER A 43 -1.82 -10.03 11.05
C SER A 43 -0.41 -10.09 11.64
N TYR A 44 0.04 -9.07 12.39
CA TYR A 44 1.42 -8.99 12.88
C TYR A 44 1.81 -10.19 13.74
N ASP A 45 0.93 -10.65 14.63
CA ASP A 45 1.17 -11.81 15.48
C ASP A 45 0.85 -13.16 14.80
N GLN A 46 0.14 -13.11 13.67
CA GLN A 46 -0.32 -14.32 12.96
C GLN A 46 0.70 -14.81 11.91
N ASP A 47 1.51 -13.91 11.38
CA ASP A 47 2.51 -14.16 10.35
C ASP A 47 3.87 -13.62 10.79
N SER A 48 4.73 -14.51 11.25
CA SER A 48 6.05 -14.15 11.80
C SER A 48 7.10 -13.80 10.74
N ILE A 49 6.82 -14.04 9.47
CA ILE A 49 7.77 -13.82 8.35
C ILE A 49 7.46 -12.52 7.62
N ARG A 50 6.19 -12.14 7.55
CA ARG A 50 5.71 -10.98 6.81
C ARG A 50 6.33 -9.69 7.32
N GLN A 51 6.78 -8.85 6.39
CA GLN A 51 7.19 -7.48 6.63
C GLN A 51 6.05 -6.51 6.30
N TYR A 52 6.10 -5.32 6.88
CA TYR A 52 5.04 -4.32 6.77
C TYR A 52 5.63 -2.95 6.42
N PRO A 53 5.04 -2.19 5.49
CA PRO A 53 5.39 -0.80 5.31
C PRO A 53 5.29 -0.03 6.62
N LEU A 54 6.25 0.87 6.87
CA LEU A 54 6.26 1.75 8.03
C LEU A 54 5.72 3.12 7.65
N THR A 55 4.82 3.68 8.46
CA THR A 55 4.42 5.07 8.33
C THR A 55 4.75 5.85 9.60
N ILE A 56 5.52 6.92 9.46
CA ILE A 56 5.78 7.90 10.53
C ILE A 56 4.79 9.05 10.38
N VAL A 57 4.04 9.32 11.42
CA VAL A 57 3.01 10.39 11.47
C VAL A 57 3.42 11.42 12.49
N PHE A 58 3.73 12.63 12.06
CA PHE A 58 3.84 13.79 12.93
C PHE A 58 2.46 14.25 13.40
N ASP A 59 2.42 15.14 14.37
CA ASP A 59 1.15 15.63 14.94
C ASP A 59 0.24 14.48 15.44
N ALA A 60 0.83 13.49 16.13
CA ALA A 60 0.15 12.25 16.52
C ALA A 60 -1.08 12.47 17.41
N ASP A 61 -1.26 13.64 17.99
CA ASP A 61 -2.38 13.95 18.88
C ASP A 61 -3.74 13.94 18.14
N TYR A 62 -3.75 14.21 16.82
CA TYR A 62 -4.97 14.19 16.01
C TYR A 62 -4.82 13.46 14.67
N LEU A 63 -3.60 13.38 14.11
CA LEU A 63 -3.39 12.82 12.78
C LEU A 63 -3.18 11.30 12.81
N PHE A 64 -2.63 10.77 13.91
CA PHE A 64 -2.32 9.35 14.05
C PHE A 64 -3.58 8.47 13.94
N ASP A 65 -4.61 8.75 14.75
CA ASP A 65 -5.83 7.92 14.76
C ASP A 65 -6.60 8.02 13.44
N LEU A 66 -6.57 9.20 12.80
CA LEU A 66 -7.14 9.39 11.46
C LEU A 66 -6.40 8.55 10.41
N TYR A 67 -5.06 8.54 10.45
CA TYR A 67 -4.27 7.75 9.52
C TYR A 67 -4.47 6.25 9.75
N VAL A 68 -4.41 5.78 10.99
CA VAL A 68 -4.66 4.38 11.36
C VAL A 68 -6.04 3.93 10.87
N GLY A 69 -7.10 4.68 11.14
CA GLY A 69 -8.45 4.33 10.70
C GLY A 69 -8.57 4.17 9.19
N ASN A 70 -7.98 5.08 8.42
CA ASN A 70 -7.95 5.00 6.96
C ASN A 70 -7.07 3.83 6.48
N SER A 71 -5.88 3.64 7.04
CA SER A 71 -5.00 2.52 6.69
C SER A 71 -5.69 1.17 6.88
N VAL A 72 -6.37 0.98 8.01
CA VAL A 72 -7.17 -0.24 8.30
C VAL A 72 -8.28 -0.44 7.27
N LEU A 73 -9.03 0.62 6.95
CA LEU A 73 -10.09 0.57 5.94
C LEU A 73 -9.55 0.14 4.57
N PHE A 74 -8.46 0.75 4.12
CA PHE A 74 -7.85 0.44 2.82
C PHE A 74 -7.29 -0.98 2.77
N ALA A 75 -6.67 -1.45 3.85
CA ALA A 75 -6.19 -2.83 3.96
C ALA A 75 -7.33 -3.85 3.90
N GLN A 76 -8.41 -3.64 4.67
CA GLN A 76 -9.62 -4.48 4.64
C GLN A 76 -10.29 -4.53 3.26
N LYS A 77 -10.20 -3.44 2.49
CA LYS A 77 -10.73 -3.36 1.12
C LYS A 77 -9.71 -3.80 0.06
N GLN A 78 -8.54 -4.32 0.47
CA GLN A 78 -7.46 -4.74 -0.42
C GLN A 78 -6.99 -3.62 -1.37
N LYS A 79 -6.97 -2.38 -0.87
CA LYS A 79 -6.53 -1.17 -1.60
C LYS A 79 -5.18 -0.66 -1.15
N ALA A 80 -4.68 -1.14 -0.01
CA ALA A 80 -3.34 -0.90 0.51
C ALA A 80 -2.88 -2.14 1.29
N PRO A 81 -1.57 -2.33 1.50
CA PRO A 81 -1.08 -3.32 2.45
C PRO A 81 -1.44 -2.91 3.88
N GLU A 82 -1.43 -3.87 4.79
CA GLU A 82 -1.40 -3.56 6.22
C GLU A 82 -0.06 -2.90 6.55
N GLN A 83 -0.08 -1.91 7.45
CA GLN A 83 1.08 -1.07 7.78
C GLN A 83 1.35 -1.06 9.29
N ILE A 84 2.61 -0.92 9.67
CA ILE A 84 3.01 -0.45 11.00
C ILE A 84 2.98 1.07 10.97
N ILE A 85 2.34 1.69 11.95
CA ILE A 85 2.19 3.15 11.98
C ILE A 85 2.73 3.66 13.30
N VAL A 86 3.62 4.65 13.23
CA VAL A 86 4.22 5.30 14.39
C VAL A 86 3.84 6.77 14.40
N GLY A 87 3.20 7.20 15.45
CA GLY A 87 2.89 8.60 15.69
C GLY A 87 3.87 9.22 16.69
N ILE A 88 4.44 10.36 16.36
CA ILE A 88 5.32 11.10 17.27
C ILE A 88 4.49 12.16 17.98
N SER A 89 4.44 12.09 19.31
CA SER A 89 3.71 13.06 20.12
C SER A 89 4.50 14.36 20.25
N GLN A 90 3.84 15.47 19.92
CA GLN A 90 4.43 16.82 19.92
C GLN A 90 3.47 17.83 20.56
N PRO A 91 3.19 17.68 21.88
CA PRO A 91 2.22 18.51 22.59
C PRO A 91 2.68 19.96 22.70
N GLY A 92 1.72 20.89 22.73
CA GLY A 92 1.96 22.33 22.92
C GLY A 92 2.82 22.94 21.82
N ASP A 93 3.82 23.71 22.24
CA ASP A 93 4.75 24.40 21.33
C ASP A 93 5.84 23.48 20.73
N MET A 94 5.97 22.26 21.23
CA MET A 94 7.01 21.30 20.84
C MET A 94 7.03 21.06 19.34
N ARG A 95 5.85 21.01 18.67
CA ARG A 95 5.78 20.85 17.22
C ARG A 95 6.46 22.01 16.45
N TYR A 96 6.37 23.22 16.99
CA TYR A 96 7.03 24.39 16.38
C TYR A 96 8.53 24.37 16.64
N GLU A 97 8.97 24.00 17.83
CA GLU A 97 10.37 23.86 18.17
C GLU A 97 11.05 22.78 17.31
N ASP A 98 10.43 21.60 17.23
CA ASP A 98 10.93 20.44 16.48
C ASP A 98 10.92 20.63 14.95
N CYS A 99 10.06 21.49 14.40
CA CYS A 99 9.83 21.57 12.95
C CYS A 99 10.07 22.95 12.35
N SER A 100 10.59 23.91 13.15
CA SER A 100 10.86 25.27 12.67
C SER A 100 12.07 25.34 11.77
N TYR A 101 12.05 26.35 10.91
CA TYR A 101 13.16 26.68 10.02
C TYR A 101 13.60 28.14 10.20
N ASP A 102 14.84 28.40 9.91
CA ASP A 102 15.38 29.77 9.80
C ASP A 102 14.83 30.48 8.56
N LYS A 103 14.22 31.63 8.75
CA LYS A 103 13.52 32.37 7.69
C LYS A 103 14.45 32.90 6.59
N GLY A 104 15.73 33.12 6.91
CA GLY A 104 16.70 33.63 5.96
C GLY A 104 17.30 32.55 5.07
N SER A 105 17.54 31.34 5.64
CA SER A 105 18.20 30.23 4.96
C SER A 105 17.27 29.09 4.55
N SER A 106 16.03 29.07 5.03
CA SER A 106 15.08 27.95 4.87
C SER A 106 15.58 26.60 5.42
N ARG A 107 16.65 26.60 6.21
CA ARG A 107 17.21 25.40 6.85
C ARG A 107 16.54 25.14 8.18
N PRO A 108 16.54 23.88 8.67
CA PRO A 108 16.08 23.58 10.02
C PRO A 108 16.79 24.45 11.07
N THR A 109 16.06 24.90 12.10
CA THR A 109 16.69 25.46 13.29
C THR A 109 17.54 24.40 13.98
N LYS A 110 18.35 24.78 14.97
CA LYS A 110 19.16 23.82 15.73
C LYS A 110 18.28 22.70 16.31
N ARG A 111 17.17 23.06 16.99
CA ARG A 111 16.24 22.08 17.56
C ARG A 111 15.59 21.19 16.51
N ALA A 112 15.23 21.75 15.36
CA ALA A 112 14.66 20.99 14.26
C ALA A 112 15.70 20.04 13.61
N ALA A 113 16.98 20.40 13.59
CA ALA A 113 18.05 19.51 13.16
C ALA A 113 18.25 18.34 14.15
N GLU A 114 18.25 18.60 15.45
CA GLU A 114 18.29 17.57 16.50
C GLU A 114 17.06 16.62 16.37
N PHE A 115 15.88 17.16 16.07
CA PHE A 115 14.69 16.33 15.87
C PHE A 115 14.76 15.52 14.56
N PHE A 116 15.36 16.06 13.50
CA PHE A 116 15.65 15.30 12.29
C PHE A 116 16.56 14.11 12.58
N ASP A 117 17.65 14.35 13.35
CA ASP A 117 18.60 13.31 13.73
C ASP A 117 17.96 12.25 14.65
N PHE A 118 17.09 12.65 15.58
CA PHE A 118 16.27 11.72 16.36
C PHE A 118 15.44 10.79 15.48
N VAL A 119 14.72 11.32 14.50
CA VAL A 119 13.90 10.49 13.61
C VAL A 119 14.77 9.57 12.76
N LYS A 120 15.89 10.10 12.24
CA LYS A 120 16.79 9.37 11.33
C LYS A 120 17.57 8.28 12.02
N TYR A 121 18.19 8.58 13.17
CA TYR A 121 19.19 7.71 13.80
C TYR A 121 18.68 6.96 15.03
N GLU A 122 17.63 7.45 15.69
CA GLU A 122 17.13 6.79 16.89
C GLU A 122 15.78 6.11 16.64
N LEU A 123 14.80 6.82 16.09
CA LEU A 123 13.47 6.26 15.87
C LEU A 123 13.45 5.19 14.78
N LEU A 124 14.04 5.46 13.62
CA LEU A 124 14.08 4.48 12.52
C LEU A 124 14.87 3.24 12.91
N ASP A 125 16.04 3.40 13.54
CA ASP A 125 16.83 2.27 14.03
C ASP A 125 16.06 1.46 15.07
N TYR A 126 15.37 2.12 16.00
CA TYR A 126 14.51 1.44 16.97
C TYR A 126 13.43 0.60 16.28
N MET A 127 12.80 1.15 15.25
CA MET A 127 11.76 0.44 14.49
C MET A 127 12.34 -0.72 13.69
N GLU A 128 13.49 -0.57 13.06
CA GLU A 128 14.15 -1.62 12.28
C GLU A 128 14.63 -2.80 13.12
N VAL A 129 15.11 -2.52 14.33
CA VAL A 129 15.58 -3.56 15.26
C VAL A 129 14.43 -4.33 15.90
N ASN A 130 13.31 -3.67 16.22
CA ASN A 130 12.25 -4.27 17.03
C ASN A 130 11.03 -4.74 16.23
N TYR A 131 10.89 -4.35 14.96
CA TYR A 131 9.70 -4.66 14.15
C TYR A 131 10.06 -5.15 12.75
N ARG A 132 9.18 -5.97 12.19
CA ARG A 132 9.30 -6.47 10.81
C ARG A 132 8.80 -5.42 9.81
N ILE A 133 9.64 -4.45 9.52
CA ILE A 133 9.33 -3.39 8.54
C ILE A 133 9.88 -3.73 7.17
N SER A 134 9.14 -3.37 6.13
CA SER A 134 9.60 -3.45 4.74
C SER A 134 10.43 -2.23 4.37
N PRO A 135 11.15 -2.26 3.22
CA PRO A 135 11.90 -1.09 2.75
C PRO A 135 11.02 0.15 2.52
N PHE A 136 9.73 -0.02 2.22
CA PHE A 136 8.82 1.08 1.92
C PHE A 136 8.41 1.83 3.18
N LYS A 137 8.83 3.08 3.27
CA LYS A 137 8.53 3.95 4.42
C LYS A 137 7.78 5.20 3.95
N THR A 138 6.76 5.60 4.69
CA THR A 138 5.97 6.82 4.46
C THR A 138 6.16 7.81 5.61
N ILE A 139 6.21 9.09 5.31
CA ILE A 139 6.22 10.16 6.30
C ILE A 139 5.07 11.13 6.07
N VAL A 140 4.37 11.50 7.14
CA VAL A 140 3.14 12.30 7.09
C VAL A 140 3.25 13.49 8.02
N GLY A 141 2.95 14.68 7.51
CA GLY A 141 2.89 15.90 8.29
C GLY A 141 1.76 16.84 7.87
N ASN A 142 1.41 17.77 8.76
CA ASN A 142 0.42 18.80 8.51
C ASN A 142 0.98 20.19 8.85
N THR A 143 0.81 21.13 7.95
CA THR A 143 1.28 22.52 8.09
C THR A 143 2.81 22.64 8.22
N ILE A 144 3.34 22.98 9.38
CA ILE A 144 4.79 23.13 9.61
C ILE A 144 5.50 21.77 9.63
N THR A 145 4.85 20.74 10.15
CA THR A 145 5.39 19.37 10.12
C THR A 145 5.40 18.82 8.69
N ALA A 146 4.44 19.22 7.81
CA ALA A 146 4.48 18.93 6.38
C ALA A 146 5.65 19.62 5.66
N ASN A 147 6.04 20.83 6.07
CA ASN A 147 7.30 21.39 5.59
C ASN A 147 8.50 20.57 6.04
N PHE A 148 8.48 20.15 7.31
CA PHE A 148 9.59 19.42 7.93
C PHE A 148 9.84 18.06 7.28
N THR A 149 8.79 17.33 6.82
CA THR A 149 8.96 16.07 6.09
C THR A 149 9.88 16.20 4.89
N ASN A 150 9.93 17.38 4.26
CA ASN A 150 10.74 17.61 3.06
C ASN A 150 12.25 17.63 3.34
N TYR A 151 12.70 17.87 4.56
CA TYR A 151 14.12 17.74 4.86
C TYR A 151 14.59 16.28 4.73
N PHE A 152 13.72 15.30 4.97
CA PHE A 152 14.01 13.89 4.66
C PHE A 152 13.99 13.60 3.15
N PHE A 153 13.19 14.33 2.36
CA PHE A 153 13.24 14.22 0.91
C PHE A 153 14.54 14.78 0.32
N LEU A 154 15.07 15.82 0.96
CA LEU A 154 16.37 16.43 0.59
C LEU A 154 17.58 15.64 1.09
N ASP A 155 17.39 14.70 2.01
CA ASP A 155 18.47 13.87 2.53
C ASP A 155 18.94 12.86 1.47
N LYS A 156 20.26 12.71 1.34
CA LYS A 156 20.89 11.82 0.36
C LYS A 156 20.55 10.33 0.54
N ASP A 157 20.21 9.93 1.76
CA ASP A 157 19.97 8.52 2.09
C ASP A 157 18.56 8.07 1.70
N HIS A 158 17.68 9.01 1.29
CA HIS A 158 16.32 8.73 0.81
C HIS A 158 15.56 7.74 1.71
N LEU A 159 15.46 8.04 2.98
CA LEU A 159 14.91 7.18 4.03
C LEU A 159 13.43 6.80 3.83
N PHE A 160 12.68 7.62 3.09
CA PHE A 160 11.25 7.43 2.84
C PHE A 160 10.98 7.35 1.34
N SER A 161 10.02 6.48 0.98
CA SER A 161 9.53 6.34 -0.39
C SER A 161 8.29 7.20 -0.67
N ALA A 162 7.56 7.61 0.38
CA ALA A 162 6.34 8.40 0.23
C ALA A 162 6.27 9.55 1.23
N TYR A 163 5.80 10.71 0.75
CA TYR A 163 5.68 11.95 1.49
C TYR A 163 4.26 12.48 1.39
N ILE A 164 3.60 12.64 2.53
CA ILE A 164 2.22 13.17 2.61
C ILE A 164 2.26 14.52 3.29
N ASN A 165 2.10 15.58 2.51
CA ASN A 165 2.18 16.97 2.93
C ASN A 165 0.77 17.57 3.00
N VAL A 166 0.14 17.49 4.17
CA VAL A 166 -1.22 17.99 4.37
C VAL A 166 -1.19 19.48 4.65
N ASN A 167 -1.87 20.30 3.83
CA ASN A 167 -1.95 21.76 3.99
C ASN A 167 -0.58 22.40 4.33
N PRO A 168 0.48 22.16 3.59
CA PRO A 168 1.84 22.50 4.00
C PRO A 168 2.07 24.00 4.13
N TYR A 169 2.98 24.40 5.03
CA TYR A 169 3.50 25.75 5.16
C TYR A 169 4.99 25.74 4.81
N TYR A 170 5.28 25.75 3.54
CA TYR A 170 6.63 25.61 3.02
C TYR A 170 7.55 26.79 3.39
N ALA A 171 8.80 26.46 3.72
CA ALA A 171 9.90 27.42 3.75
C ALA A 171 10.09 28.03 2.35
N PRO A 172 10.56 29.29 2.23
CA PRO A 172 10.64 29.99 0.95
C PRO A 172 11.38 29.23 -0.16
N GLU A 173 12.51 28.59 0.14
CA GLU A 173 13.35 27.87 -0.82
C GLU A 173 12.94 26.38 -1.00
N MET A 174 11.99 25.87 -0.19
CA MET A 174 11.62 24.45 -0.21
C MET A 174 11.13 23.99 -1.60
N PRO A 175 10.27 24.72 -2.33
CA PRO A 175 9.81 24.30 -3.66
C PRO A 175 10.96 24.07 -4.65
N ALA A 176 11.94 24.98 -4.68
CA ALA A 176 13.09 24.86 -5.57
C ALA A 176 14.00 23.68 -5.17
N ALA A 177 14.24 23.51 -3.87
CA ALA A 177 15.07 22.44 -3.36
C ALA A 177 14.46 21.04 -3.64
N VAL A 178 13.16 20.87 -3.37
CA VAL A 178 12.44 19.62 -3.63
C VAL A 178 12.41 19.29 -5.11
N SER A 179 12.11 20.27 -5.97
CA SER A 179 12.12 20.09 -7.43
C SER A 179 13.50 19.68 -7.95
N GLY A 180 14.57 20.28 -7.39
CA GLY A 180 15.94 19.92 -7.77
C GLY A 180 16.26 18.45 -7.51
N ILE A 181 15.87 17.91 -6.35
CA ILE A 181 16.04 16.49 -6.04
C ILE A 181 15.08 15.62 -6.86
N ALA A 182 13.82 16.00 -6.98
CA ALA A 182 12.82 15.24 -7.74
C ALA A 182 13.26 14.93 -9.18
N GLN A 183 13.91 15.89 -9.85
CA GLN A 183 14.46 15.73 -11.21
C GLN A 183 15.63 14.72 -11.30
N THR A 184 16.23 14.33 -10.19
CA THR A 184 17.36 13.38 -10.17
C THR A 184 16.93 11.94 -9.89
N ILE A 185 15.67 11.69 -9.57
CA ILE A 185 15.14 10.36 -9.22
C ILE A 185 15.16 9.43 -10.44
N LYS A 186 15.80 8.25 -10.29
CA LYS A 186 15.96 7.26 -11.39
C LYS A 186 15.64 5.83 -11.01
N ASN A 187 15.97 5.40 -9.82
CA ASN A 187 16.03 3.97 -9.49
C ASN A 187 14.82 3.50 -8.66
N ASN A 188 14.45 4.23 -7.62
CA ASN A 188 13.38 3.87 -6.70
C ASN A 188 12.13 4.72 -6.96
N SER A 189 10.96 4.14 -6.76
CA SER A 189 9.71 4.88 -6.88
C SER A 189 9.49 5.78 -5.67
N PHE A 190 9.25 7.07 -5.93
CA PHE A 190 8.90 8.06 -4.93
C PHE A 190 7.48 8.57 -5.17
N TYR A 191 6.77 8.79 -4.07
CA TYR A 191 5.41 9.31 -4.07
C TYR A 191 5.37 10.60 -3.27
N TYR A 192 4.98 11.68 -3.91
CA TYR A 192 4.84 12.98 -3.28
C TYR A 192 3.40 13.47 -3.39
N TYR A 193 2.70 13.49 -2.27
CA TYR A 193 1.33 13.97 -2.17
C TYR A 193 1.30 15.29 -1.43
N MET A 194 0.51 16.25 -1.91
CA MET A 194 0.17 17.46 -1.19
C MET A 194 -1.26 17.92 -1.49
N ASN A 195 -1.81 18.75 -0.62
CA ASN A 195 -3.13 19.35 -0.82
C ASN A 195 -3.19 20.79 -0.34
N THR A 196 -4.21 21.49 -0.77
CA THR A 196 -4.62 22.79 -0.22
C THR A 196 -6.02 22.71 0.38
N GLY A 197 -6.47 23.82 1.00
CA GLY A 197 -7.82 24.00 1.52
C GLY A 197 -8.14 25.50 1.68
N ASP A 198 -9.40 25.86 1.93
CA ASP A 198 -9.89 27.23 1.86
C ASP A 198 -9.31 28.18 2.92
N TYR A 199 -9.09 27.69 4.12
CA TYR A 199 -8.72 28.54 5.25
C TYR A 199 -7.22 28.79 5.38
N LEU A 200 -6.48 28.64 4.30
CA LEU A 200 -5.05 28.93 4.29
C LEU A 200 -4.78 30.42 4.09
N SER A 201 -3.77 30.96 4.80
CA SER A 201 -3.30 32.30 4.52
C SER A 201 -2.77 32.42 3.07
N GLN A 202 -2.80 33.64 2.48
CA GLN A 202 -2.29 33.87 1.14
C GLN A 202 -0.86 33.34 0.97
N ARG A 203 0.01 33.62 1.94
CA ARG A 203 1.41 33.15 1.93
C ARG A 203 1.52 31.60 1.82
N ARG A 204 0.62 30.86 2.48
CA ARG A 204 0.60 29.37 2.40
C ARG A 204 0.13 28.93 1.02
N ARG A 205 -0.96 29.54 0.51
CA ARG A 205 -1.45 29.24 -0.85
C ARG A 205 -0.37 29.49 -1.90
N ASP A 206 0.33 30.61 -1.80
CA ASP A 206 1.43 30.94 -2.72
C ASP A 206 2.59 29.93 -2.62
N GLY A 207 2.91 29.45 -1.42
CA GLY A 207 3.92 28.41 -1.21
C GLY A 207 3.52 27.09 -1.85
N ILE A 208 2.27 26.66 -1.66
CA ILE A 208 1.71 25.45 -2.27
C ILE A 208 1.67 25.58 -3.80
N ALA A 209 1.20 26.71 -4.33
CA ALA A 209 1.17 26.96 -5.78
C ALA A 209 2.57 26.94 -6.41
N ARG A 210 3.59 27.46 -5.72
CA ARG A 210 4.99 27.35 -6.19
C ARG A 210 5.49 25.91 -6.19
N MET A 211 5.14 25.11 -5.18
CA MET A 211 5.51 23.70 -5.14
C MET A 211 4.83 22.92 -6.26
N ASP A 212 3.53 23.15 -6.48
CA ASP A 212 2.78 22.54 -7.59
C ASP A 212 3.40 22.89 -8.95
N ALA A 213 3.63 24.17 -9.20
CA ALA A 213 4.27 24.64 -10.43
C ALA A 213 5.68 24.06 -10.66
N ALA A 214 6.40 23.73 -9.57
CA ALA A 214 7.74 23.16 -9.64
C ALA A 214 7.73 21.65 -9.86
N LEU A 215 6.70 20.92 -9.39
CA LEU A 215 6.64 19.45 -9.44
C LEU A 215 5.77 18.91 -10.58
N SER A 216 4.67 19.57 -10.92
CA SER A 216 3.74 19.13 -11.98
C SER A 216 4.39 18.88 -13.35
N PRO A 217 5.42 19.64 -13.78
CA PRO A 217 6.09 19.38 -15.05
C PRO A 217 7.05 18.19 -15.06
N ILE A 218 7.31 17.55 -13.90
CA ILE A 218 8.30 16.47 -13.80
C ILE A 218 7.66 15.17 -14.26
N GLU A 219 7.99 14.72 -15.46
CA GLU A 219 7.53 13.48 -16.07
C GLU A 219 8.62 12.40 -15.96
N LEU A 220 8.81 11.82 -14.77
CA LEU A 220 9.73 10.73 -14.53
C LEU A 220 8.95 9.48 -14.07
N GLU A 221 9.25 8.32 -14.64
CA GLU A 221 8.59 7.05 -14.32
C GLU A 221 8.62 6.71 -12.81
N LYS A 222 9.68 7.10 -12.13
CA LYS A 222 9.91 6.78 -10.71
C LYS A 222 9.54 7.92 -9.76
N PHE A 223 9.11 9.08 -10.24
CA PHE A 223 8.61 10.18 -9.43
C PHE A 223 7.12 10.37 -9.65
N ASN A 224 6.33 10.00 -8.65
CA ASN A 224 4.88 10.09 -8.69
C ASN A 224 4.44 11.30 -7.87
N PHE A 225 3.81 12.28 -8.51
CA PHE A 225 3.32 13.49 -7.88
C PHE A 225 1.80 13.57 -7.96
N LYS A 226 1.17 13.97 -6.84
CA LYS A 226 -0.25 14.28 -6.81
C LYS A 226 -0.53 15.51 -5.96
N PHE A 227 -1.22 16.46 -6.54
CA PHE A 227 -1.79 17.62 -5.86
C PHE A 227 -3.32 17.54 -5.86
N ASP A 228 -3.93 17.66 -4.68
CA ASP A 228 -5.38 17.81 -4.53
C ASP A 228 -5.71 19.23 -4.11
N ASP A 229 -6.32 20.00 -5.01
CA ASP A 229 -6.91 21.28 -4.67
C ASP A 229 -8.25 21.05 -3.95
N LEU A 230 -8.22 21.20 -2.62
CA LEU A 230 -9.39 21.08 -1.76
C LEU A 230 -9.99 22.46 -1.41
N SER A 231 -9.98 23.40 -2.36
CA SER A 231 -10.65 24.68 -2.23
C SER A 231 -12.10 24.46 -1.85
N GLY A 232 -12.60 25.21 -0.87
CA GLY A 232 -13.94 25.00 -0.30
C GLY A 232 -14.01 24.03 0.88
N ALA A 233 -12.93 23.29 1.18
CA ALA A 233 -12.86 22.45 2.36
C ALA A 233 -12.36 23.24 3.57
N THR A 234 -12.99 23.09 4.75
CA THR A 234 -12.45 23.64 6.01
C THR A 234 -11.08 23.04 6.32
N SER A 235 -10.30 23.68 7.20
CA SER A 235 -8.99 23.13 7.62
C SER A 235 -9.09 21.71 8.16
N VAL A 236 -10.15 21.38 8.88
CA VAL A 236 -10.39 20.02 9.42
C VAL A 236 -10.84 19.07 8.31
N SER A 237 -11.81 19.49 7.47
CA SER A 237 -12.31 18.62 6.40
C SER A 237 -11.27 18.37 5.31
N SER A 238 -10.37 19.31 5.05
CA SER A 238 -9.25 19.10 4.10
C SER A 238 -8.27 18.03 4.61
N ILE A 239 -7.99 17.96 5.91
CA ILE A 239 -7.18 16.89 6.51
C ILE A 239 -7.90 15.54 6.32
N GLY A 240 -9.22 15.49 6.63
CA GLY A 240 -10.02 14.27 6.49
C GLY A 240 -10.13 13.76 5.05
N GLN A 241 -10.07 14.64 4.05
CA GLN A 241 -10.08 14.28 2.63
C GLN A 241 -8.68 13.91 2.11
N ALA A 242 -7.64 14.59 2.57
CA ALA A 242 -6.27 14.39 2.11
C ALA A 242 -5.72 13.01 2.47
N ILE A 243 -5.93 12.52 3.70
CA ILE A 243 -5.36 11.25 4.15
C ILE A 243 -5.83 10.06 3.30
N PRO A 244 -7.14 9.80 3.10
CA PRO A 244 -7.58 8.71 2.23
C PRO A 244 -7.15 8.89 0.77
N SER A 245 -7.10 10.14 0.27
CA SER A 245 -6.64 10.43 -1.09
C SER A 245 -5.15 10.11 -1.27
N ALA A 246 -4.32 10.46 -0.29
CA ALA A 246 -2.89 10.14 -0.28
C ALA A 246 -2.64 8.62 -0.22
N ILE A 247 -3.34 7.90 0.67
CA ILE A 247 -3.24 6.44 0.78
C ILE A 247 -3.65 5.78 -0.54
N ALA A 248 -4.76 6.22 -1.16
CA ALA A 248 -5.22 5.70 -2.44
C ALA A 248 -4.19 5.90 -3.56
N PHE A 249 -3.52 7.05 -3.57
CA PHE A 249 -2.49 7.40 -4.55
C PHE A 249 -1.21 6.56 -4.34
N ILE A 250 -0.68 6.52 -3.12
CA ILE A 250 0.58 5.84 -2.80
C ILE A 250 0.49 4.33 -3.05
N PHE A 251 -0.64 3.72 -2.70
CA PHE A 251 -0.82 2.28 -2.80
C PHE A 251 -1.67 1.86 -4.01
N GLU A 252 -1.77 2.69 -5.06
CA GLU A 252 -2.58 2.38 -6.25
C GLU A 252 -2.22 1.02 -6.85
N ILE A 253 -0.92 0.71 -6.98
CA ILE A 253 -0.43 -0.56 -7.53
C ILE A 253 -0.90 -1.78 -6.74
N TYR A 254 -1.12 -1.63 -5.42
CA TYR A 254 -1.60 -2.71 -4.56
C TYR A 254 -3.06 -3.10 -4.86
N SER A 255 -3.82 -2.22 -5.48
CA SER A 255 -5.20 -2.52 -5.90
C SER A 255 -5.23 -3.53 -7.04
N SER A 256 -6.31 -4.32 -7.12
CA SER A 256 -6.57 -5.13 -8.31
C SER A 256 -6.62 -4.27 -9.57
N ILE A 257 -6.32 -4.87 -10.72
CA ILE A 257 -6.35 -4.22 -12.02
C ILE A 257 -7.70 -3.51 -12.20
N SER A 258 -7.64 -2.17 -12.26
CA SER A 258 -8.81 -1.34 -12.47
C SER A 258 -9.20 -1.29 -13.94
N LYS A 259 -10.45 -0.88 -14.24
CA LYS A 259 -10.88 -0.65 -15.63
C LYS A 259 -9.98 0.36 -16.35
N LYS A 260 -9.51 1.40 -15.66
CA LYS A 260 -8.57 2.37 -16.22
C LYS A 260 -7.24 1.70 -16.56
N GLU A 261 -6.64 0.99 -15.60
CA GLU A 261 -5.37 0.28 -15.77
C GLU A 261 -5.47 -0.75 -16.90
N PHE A 262 -6.54 -1.54 -16.94
CA PHE A 262 -6.79 -2.47 -18.03
C PHE A 262 -6.80 -1.77 -19.40
N ASN A 263 -7.59 -0.72 -19.54
CA ASN A 263 -7.74 0.00 -20.83
C ASN A 263 -6.47 0.72 -21.29
N THR A 264 -5.59 1.13 -20.38
CA THR A 264 -4.40 1.94 -20.71
C THR A 264 -3.11 1.12 -20.78
N LYS A 265 -3.05 -0.04 -20.09
CA LYS A 265 -1.79 -0.79 -19.94
C LYS A 265 -1.90 -2.26 -20.37
N VAL A 266 -3.09 -2.84 -20.38
CA VAL A 266 -3.25 -4.30 -20.46
C VAL A 266 -3.95 -4.75 -21.75
N LYS A 267 -5.04 -4.09 -22.16
CA LYS A 267 -5.94 -4.55 -23.23
C LYS A 267 -5.26 -4.83 -24.59
N ASP A 268 -4.19 -4.10 -24.90
CA ASP A 268 -3.50 -4.18 -26.19
C ASP A 268 -2.24 -5.06 -26.12
N LEU A 269 -1.98 -5.72 -24.99
CA LEU A 269 -0.85 -6.64 -24.81
C LEU A 269 -1.07 -7.95 -25.60
N SER A 270 0.03 -8.59 -25.96
CA SER A 270 0.00 -9.99 -26.41
C SER A 270 -0.29 -10.92 -25.20
N PRO A 271 -0.79 -12.16 -25.42
CA PRO A 271 -1.01 -13.09 -24.32
C PRO A 271 0.20 -13.30 -23.38
N PRO A 272 1.43 -13.55 -23.88
CA PRO A 272 2.58 -13.68 -22.99
C PRO A 272 2.91 -12.38 -22.25
N ASP A 273 2.73 -11.22 -22.90
CA ASP A 273 2.98 -9.92 -22.25
C ASP A 273 1.94 -9.61 -21.16
N ALA A 274 0.68 -10.04 -21.35
CA ALA A 274 -0.37 -9.89 -20.36
C ALA A 274 -0.11 -10.77 -19.11
N ILE A 275 0.38 -12.00 -19.30
CA ILE A 275 0.81 -12.88 -18.21
C ILE A 275 2.01 -12.26 -17.49
N ALA A 276 3.02 -11.82 -18.23
CA ALA A 276 4.19 -11.16 -17.65
C ALA A 276 3.84 -9.85 -16.91
N TYR A 277 2.90 -9.06 -17.43
CA TYR A 277 2.40 -7.87 -16.76
C TYR A 277 1.80 -8.21 -15.39
N LEU A 278 0.99 -9.27 -15.33
CA LEU A 278 0.37 -9.72 -14.11
C LEU A 278 1.42 -10.18 -13.09
N GLU A 279 2.37 -11.00 -13.49
CA GLU A 279 3.45 -11.48 -12.63
C GLU A 279 4.30 -10.31 -12.11
N ASN A 280 4.73 -9.42 -13.00
CA ASN A 280 5.57 -8.26 -12.65
C ASN A 280 4.86 -7.31 -11.68
N LYS A 281 3.55 -7.08 -11.83
CA LYS A 281 2.77 -6.28 -10.89
C LYS A 281 2.87 -6.84 -9.46
N TYR A 282 2.79 -8.14 -9.28
CA TYR A 282 2.84 -8.77 -7.95
C TYR A 282 4.27 -8.88 -7.40
N VAL A 283 5.27 -9.04 -8.26
CA VAL A 283 6.69 -8.93 -7.89
C VAL A 283 7.00 -7.52 -7.37
N GLU A 284 6.49 -6.48 -8.06
CA GLU A 284 6.65 -5.09 -7.62
C GLU A 284 5.96 -4.82 -6.27
N ILE A 285 4.76 -5.36 -6.07
CA ILE A 285 4.02 -5.27 -4.79
C ILE A 285 4.82 -5.92 -3.65
N GLU A 286 5.38 -7.11 -3.89
CA GLU A 286 6.20 -7.81 -2.90
C GLU A 286 7.49 -7.06 -2.60
N TYR A 287 8.17 -6.61 -3.64
CA TYR A 287 9.42 -5.85 -3.51
C TYR A 287 9.23 -4.55 -2.73
N GLN A 288 8.20 -3.77 -3.07
CA GLN A 288 7.96 -2.48 -2.42
C GLN A 288 7.42 -2.66 -1.00
N PHE A 289 6.45 -3.54 -0.79
CA PHE A 289 5.67 -3.55 0.45
C PHE A 289 5.98 -4.72 1.38
N GLY A 290 6.87 -5.64 0.98
CA GLY A 290 7.20 -6.84 1.77
C GLY A 290 6.00 -7.77 2.00
N SER A 291 4.91 -7.57 1.27
CA SER A 291 3.71 -8.37 1.41
C SER A 291 3.77 -9.53 0.43
N ASN A 292 3.91 -10.75 0.92
CA ASN A 292 3.79 -11.98 0.11
C ASN A 292 2.33 -12.14 -0.37
N LEU A 293 1.90 -11.25 -1.26
CA LEU A 293 0.56 -11.21 -1.79
C LEU A 293 0.45 -12.14 -3.00
N LYS A 294 -0.34 -13.23 -2.87
CA LYS A 294 -0.65 -14.07 -4.03
C LYS A 294 -1.42 -13.29 -5.09
N ILE A 295 -1.16 -13.57 -6.36
CA ILE A 295 -1.92 -13.01 -7.48
C ILE A 295 -3.41 -13.30 -7.25
N ARG A 296 -4.24 -12.25 -7.23
CA ARG A 296 -5.67 -12.38 -6.94
C ARG A 296 -6.40 -12.98 -8.13
N GLU A 297 -7.36 -13.86 -7.89
CA GLU A 297 -8.19 -14.45 -8.95
C GLU A 297 -8.84 -13.37 -9.83
N ARG A 298 -9.27 -12.24 -9.25
CA ARG A 298 -9.83 -11.13 -10.01
C ARG A 298 -8.88 -10.55 -11.05
N ASP A 299 -7.59 -10.53 -10.76
CA ASP A 299 -6.57 -9.99 -11.67
C ASP A 299 -6.22 -11.03 -12.76
N ILE A 300 -6.32 -12.32 -12.41
CA ILE A 300 -6.27 -13.41 -13.40
C ILE A 300 -7.42 -13.27 -14.41
N TYR A 301 -8.65 -13.07 -13.92
CA TYR A 301 -9.80 -12.83 -14.81
C TYR A 301 -9.67 -11.56 -15.65
N ALA A 302 -8.96 -10.55 -15.15
CA ALA A 302 -8.76 -9.33 -15.94
C ALA A 302 -7.93 -9.55 -17.20
N ILE A 303 -6.99 -10.50 -17.22
CA ILE A 303 -6.19 -10.84 -18.41
C ILE A 303 -6.76 -12.01 -19.23
N GLU A 304 -7.73 -12.74 -18.67
CA GLU A 304 -8.31 -13.95 -19.29
C GLU A 304 -8.76 -13.73 -20.73
N SER A 305 -9.48 -12.65 -21.00
CA SER A 305 -10.00 -12.36 -22.34
C SER A 305 -8.89 -12.21 -23.38
N ILE A 306 -7.74 -11.64 -23.00
CA ILE A 306 -6.58 -11.46 -23.87
C ILE A 306 -5.96 -12.82 -24.23
N VAL A 307 -5.89 -13.72 -23.22
CA VAL A 307 -5.27 -15.03 -23.38
C VAL A 307 -6.17 -15.97 -24.18
N ILE A 308 -7.50 -15.87 -24.04
CA ILE A 308 -8.48 -16.70 -24.77
C ILE A 308 -8.62 -16.26 -26.22
N ASP A 309 -8.63 -14.96 -26.51
CA ASP A 309 -8.99 -14.39 -27.82
C ASP A 309 -8.00 -14.71 -28.96
N LYS A 310 -6.86 -15.30 -28.68
CA LYS A 310 -5.78 -15.48 -29.66
C LYS A 310 -5.73 -16.88 -30.29
N GLU A 311 -6.81 -17.66 -30.26
CA GLU A 311 -6.93 -18.99 -30.86
C GLU A 311 -5.80 -20.00 -30.56
N ASN A 312 -4.91 -19.66 -29.62
CA ASN A 312 -3.77 -20.48 -29.23
C ASN A 312 -3.89 -20.94 -27.77
N GLY A 313 -4.31 -22.19 -27.59
CA GLY A 313 -4.43 -22.82 -26.28
C GLY A 313 -3.12 -23.02 -25.51
N GLU A 314 -1.96 -22.67 -26.09
CA GLU A 314 -0.66 -22.78 -25.42
C GLU A 314 -0.57 -21.78 -24.27
N TYR A 315 -0.90 -20.53 -24.50
CA TYR A 315 -0.88 -19.49 -23.48
C TYR A 315 -1.89 -19.71 -22.34
N LEU A 316 -3.01 -20.37 -22.63
CA LEU A 316 -3.95 -20.82 -21.59
C LEU A 316 -3.34 -21.87 -20.67
N ARG A 317 -2.49 -22.74 -21.21
CA ARG A 317 -1.75 -23.69 -20.37
C ARG A 317 -0.74 -22.97 -19.48
N ASP A 318 0.00 -22.01 -20.03
CA ASP A 318 0.98 -21.22 -19.26
C ASP A 318 0.27 -20.47 -18.11
N LEU A 319 -0.89 -19.86 -18.38
CA LEU A 319 -1.75 -19.25 -17.37
C LEU A 319 -2.21 -20.29 -16.32
N GLY A 320 -2.66 -21.46 -16.75
CA GLY A 320 -3.08 -22.55 -15.87
C GLY A 320 -1.94 -23.08 -14.99
N GLU A 321 -0.75 -23.26 -15.56
CA GLU A 321 0.44 -23.69 -14.83
C GLU A 321 0.89 -22.65 -13.78
N MET A 322 0.81 -21.36 -14.08
CA MET A 322 1.02 -20.29 -13.11
C MET A 322 0.02 -20.43 -11.95
N ILE A 323 -1.27 -20.65 -12.25
CA ILE A 323 -2.31 -20.79 -11.23
C ILE A 323 -2.10 -22.04 -10.37
N TYR A 324 -1.66 -23.16 -10.93
CA TYR A 324 -1.30 -24.34 -10.14
C TYR A 324 -0.24 -24.06 -9.08
N LYS A 325 0.77 -23.25 -9.41
CA LYS A 325 1.82 -22.87 -8.45
C LYS A 325 1.26 -21.99 -7.32
N LEU A 326 0.33 -21.12 -7.63
CA LEU A 326 -0.21 -20.14 -6.70
C LEU A 326 -1.37 -20.71 -5.86
N TYR A 327 -2.22 -21.52 -6.46
CA TYR A 327 -3.48 -22.04 -5.92
C TYR A 327 -3.66 -23.52 -6.25
N PRO A 328 -2.84 -24.44 -5.71
CA PRO A 328 -2.88 -25.86 -6.09
C PRO A 328 -4.24 -26.53 -5.82
N GLU A 329 -4.96 -26.03 -4.80
CA GLU A 329 -6.31 -26.55 -4.45
C GLU A 329 -7.45 -25.91 -5.25
N SER A 330 -7.16 -24.89 -6.06
CA SER A 330 -8.17 -24.22 -6.90
C SER A 330 -8.38 -25.01 -8.19
N PRO A 331 -9.64 -25.23 -8.62
CA PRO A 331 -9.93 -25.84 -9.92
C PRO A 331 -9.62 -24.91 -11.11
N LEU A 332 -9.24 -23.65 -10.85
CA LEU A 332 -9.04 -22.63 -11.88
C LEU A 332 -7.86 -22.98 -12.81
N GLY A 333 -6.77 -23.51 -12.25
CA GLY A 333 -5.63 -23.99 -13.06
C GLY A 333 -6.03 -25.12 -13.99
N ASP A 334 -6.80 -26.11 -13.48
CA ASP A 334 -7.32 -27.23 -14.27
C ASP A 334 -8.25 -26.76 -15.41
N TYR A 335 -9.05 -25.72 -15.13
CA TYR A 335 -9.93 -25.13 -16.15
C TYR A 335 -9.13 -24.57 -17.32
N TYR A 336 -8.12 -23.74 -17.08
CA TYR A 336 -7.33 -23.12 -18.15
C TYR A 336 -6.46 -24.13 -18.89
N VAL A 337 -5.84 -25.07 -18.18
CA VAL A 337 -5.09 -26.17 -18.82
C VAL A 337 -6.00 -27.03 -19.68
N GLY A 338 -7.20 -27.37 -19.18
CA GLY A 338 -8.20 -28.11 -19.91
C GLY A 338 -8.66 -27.38 -21.17
N LEU A 339 -8.96 -26.08 -21.05
CA LEU A 339 -9.37 -25.23 -22.16
C LEU A 339 -8.27 -25.13 -23.23
N GLY A 340 -7.02 -24.94 -22.81
CA GLY A 340 -5.87 -24.90 -23.69
C GLY A 340 -5.65 -26.20 -24.48
N PHE A 341 -5.83 -27.36 -23.84
CA PHE A 341 -5.77 -28.64 -24.53
C PHE A 341 -6.96 -28.83 -25.47
N GLU A 342 -8.17 -28.40 -25.10
CA GLU A 342 -9.36 -28.50 -25.92
C GLU A 342 -9.22 -27.67 -27.23
N MET A 343 -8.75 -26.41 -27.10
CA MET A 343 -8.49 -25.54 -28.25
C MET A 343 -7.48 -26.14 -29.25
N ASN A 344 -6.49 -26.86 -28.71
CA ASN A 344 -5.47 -27.55 -29.53
C ASN A 344 -5.88 -28.96 -29.98
N GLY A 345 -7.15 -29.34 -29.86
CA GLY A 345 -7.67 -30.66 -30.29
C GLY A 345 -7.17 -31.85 -29.46
N LYS A 346 -6.51 -31.62 -28.34
CA LYS A 346 -5.97 -32.67 -27.45
C LYS A 346 -7.04 -33.13 -26.45
N PHE A 347 -8.17 -33.63 -26.94
CA PHE A 347 -9.40 -33.88 -26.16
C PHE A 347 -9.20 -34.84 -24.97
N LYS A 348 -8.34 -35.86 -25.11
CA LYS A 348 -8.04 -36.77 -23.96
C LYS A 348 -7.41 -36.04 -22.80
N ARG A 349 -6.40 -35.18 -23.04
CA ARG A 349 -5.74 -34.39 -22.01
C ARG A 349 -6.67 -33.30 -21.44
N ALA A 350 -7.48 -32.67 -22.27
CA ALA A 350 -8.50 -31.72 -21.82
C ALA A 350 -9.50 -32.39 -20.86
N LEU A 351 -9.95 -33.61 -21.18
CA LEU A 351 -10.85 -34.37 -20.31
C LEU A 351 -10.24 -34.72 -18.94
N GLU A 352 -8.97 -35.09 -18.94
CA GLU A 352 -8.23 -35.37 -17.70
C GLU A 352 -8.16 -34.11 -16.81
N ALA A 353 -7.73 -32.97 -17.38
CA ALA A 353 -7.65 -31.73 -16.65
C ALA A 353 -9.01 -31.27 -16.09
N TYR A 354 -10.06 -31.29 -16.90
CA TYR A 354 -11.40 -30.94 -16.39
C TYR A 354 -11.92 -31.88 -15.31
N LYS A 355 -11.60 -33.19 -15.35
CA LYS A 355 -11.95 -34.12 -14.28
C LYS A 355 -11.19 -33.83 -12.98
N GLU A 356 -9.90 -33.50 -13.06
CA GLU A 356 -9.10 -33.12 -11.91
C GLU A 356 -9.66 -31.85 -11.26
N GLY A 357 -9.98 -30.83 -12.05
CA GLY A 357 -10.62 -29.61 -11.57
C GLY A 357 -11.98 -29.85 -10.93
N TYR A 358 -12.80 -30.73 -11.51
CA TYR A 358 -14.09 -31.12 -10.94
C TYR A 358 -13.94 -31.75 -9.54
N MET A 359 -12.94 -32.61 -9.35
CA MET A 359 -12.68 -33.27 -8.06
C MET A 359 -12.23 -32.31 -6.97
N LYS A 360 -11.66 -31.17 -7.32
CA LYS A 360 -11.26 -30.12 -6.36
C LYS A 360 -12.42 -29.26 -5.86
N ILE A 361 -13.61 -29.35 -6.50
CA ILE A 361 -14.74 -28.50 -6.13
C ILE A 361 -15.49 -29.09 -4.96
N THR A 362 -15.50 -28.33 -3.85
CA THR A 362 -16.24 -28.67 -2.63
C THR A 362 -17.21 -27.55 -2.29
N GLY A 363 -18.48 -27.90 -2.01
CA GLY A 363 -19.45 -26.94 -1.46
C GLY A 363 -20.03 -25.89 -2.41
N ASP A 364 -19.70 -25.95 -3.73
CA ASP A 364 -20.24 -25.03 -4.73
C ASP A 364 -20.91 -25.83 -5.89
N PRO A 365 -22.23 -26.11 -5.80
CA PRO A 365 -22.94 -26.89 -6.82
C PRO A 365 -22.95 -26.21 -8.20
N ALA A 366 -23.00 -24.87 -8.29
CA ALA A 366 -23.02 -24.16 -9.56
C ALA A 366 -21.68 -24.27 -10.29
N LYS A 367 -20.58 -24.15 -9.56
CA LYS A 367 -19.22 -24.34 -10.08
C LYS A 367 -19.01 -25.79 -10.54
N ALA A 368 -19.47 -26.77 -9.73
CA ALA A 368 -19.41 -28.17 -10.07
C ALA A 368 -20.19 -28.50 -11.36
N ASP A 369 -21.39 -27.97 -11.53
CA ASP A 369 -22.21 -28.14 -12.74
C ASP A 369 -21.51 -27.57 -14.00
N ASN A 370 -20.87 -26.40 -13.89
CA ASN A 370 -20.12 -25.83 -14.98
C ASN A 370 -18.91 -26.68 -15.41
N PHE A 371 -18.16 -27.21 -14.43
CA PHE A 371 -17.06 -28.13 -14.72
C PHE A 371 -17.55 -29.44 -15.31
N TYR A 372 -18.65 -29.99 -14.80
CA TYR A 372 -19.25 -31.21 -15.31
C TYR A 372 -19.69 -31.07 -16.76
N LYS A 373 -20.28 -29.93 -17.16
CA LYS A 373 -20.60 -29.61 -18.56
C LYS A 373 -19.37 -29.65 -19.47
N ASN A 374 -18.23 -29.15 -19.03
CA ASN A 374 -16.97 -29.22 -19.77
C ASN A 374 -16.51 -30.67 -19.92
N VAL A 375 -16.60 -31.48 -18.85
CA VAL A 375 -16.27 -32.93 -18.89
C VAL A 375 -17.16 -33.66 -19.91
N GLU A 376 -18.49 -33.45 -19.87
CA GLU A 376 -19.41 -34.11 -20.82
C GLU A 376 -19.15 -33.70 -22.28
N ARG A 377 -18.99 -32.39 -22.52
CA ARG A 377 -18.71 -31.85 -23.86
C ARG A 377 -17.44 -32.45 -24.45
N VAL A 378 -16.37 -32.53 -23.67
CA VAL A 378 -15.08 -33.05 -24.15
C VAL A 378 -15.10 -34.57 -24.24
N ALA A 379 -15.78 -35.28 -23.32
CA ALA A 379 -15.93 -36.72 -23.38
C ALA A 379 -16.64 -37.20 -24.70
N SER A 380 -17.59 -36.42 -25.18
CA SER A 380 -18.25 -36.70 -26.48
C SER A 380 -17.27 -36.60 -27.67
N LYS A 381 -16.34 -35.64 -27.64
CA LYS A 381 -15.29 -35.46 -28.67
C LYS A 381 -14.17 -36.51 -28.61
N VAL A 382 -13.99 -37.20 -27.49
CA VAL A 382 -12.99 -38.28 -27.34
C VAL A 382 -13.53 -39.61 -27.91
N LYS A 383 -14.86 -39.77 -27.92
CA LYS A 383 -15.53 -41.02 -28.38
C LYS A 383 -15.82 -41.04 -29.90
N GLY A 384 -15.83 -39.88 -30.55
CA GLY A 384 -15.97 -39.75 -32.01
C GLY A 384 -14.59 -39.65 -32.66
#